data_1b970751d6f15be296b043cb68407a20
#
_entry.id   1b970751d6f15be296b043cb68407a20
#
_cell.length_a   1.000
_cell.length_b   1.000
_cell.length_c   1.000
_cell.angle_alpha   90.00
_cell.angle_beta   90.00
_cell.angle_gamma   90.00
#
_symmetry.space_group_name_H-M   'P 1'
#
loop_
_entity.id
_entity.type
_entity.pdbx_description
1 polymer ?
#
loop_
_entity_poly.entity_id
_entity_poly.type
_entity_poly.pdbx_seq_one_letter_code
_entity_poly.pdbx_strand_id
1 'polypeptide(L)'
;VEAVKRIAKPLSREHGLYELLRSILHKLEKEDLSARKQELTVKFLWHLVSLSGFAPELDHCINCKKESKTGSFSYEGGGILCQNCANRDVFAASVNQDILNQLKERHQTLALETQNIITTFWNRIIEAPLGSWNFFQEVYKSPHLENKSAG
;
A
#
# COMPACT_ATOMS: atom_id res chain seq x y z
N VAL A 1 1.30 -2.43 14.54
CA VAL A 1 0.66 -1.74 15.67
C VAL A 1 0.74 -0.21 15.52
N GLU A 2 1.89 0.38 15.10
CA GLU A 2 2.04 1.83 14.91
C GLU A 2 1.06 2.40 13.87
N ALA A 3 0.90 1.77 12.71
CA ALA A 3 -0.02 2.16 11.66
C ALA A 3 -1.46 2.26 12.18
N VAL A 4 -1.90 1.27 12.94
CA VAL A 4 -3.23 1.24 13.54
C VAL A 4 -3.41 2.38 14.54
N LYS A 5 -2.42 2.65 15.39
CA LYS A 5 -2.49 3.73 16.38
C LYS A 5 -2.63 5.11 15.76
N ARG A 6 -2.03 5.34 14.58
CA ARG A 6 -2.08 6.64 13.89
C ARG A 6 -3.42 6.92 13.22
N ILE A 7 -4.09 5.88 12.72
CA ILE A 7 -5.38 6.00 12.00
C ILE A 7 -6.57 5.81 12.95
N ALA A 8 -6.46 4.93 13.92
CA ALA A 8 -7.52 4.71 14.89
C ALA A 8 -7.68 5.95 15.77
N LYS A 9 -8.51 6.89 15.34
CA LYS A 9 -9.23 7.75 16.29
C LYS A 9 -10.03 6.82 17.20
N PRO A 10 -10.41 7.22 18.44
CA PRO A 10 -11.13 6.34 19.35
C PRO A 10 -12.43 5.89 18.67
N LEU A 11 -12.34 4.86 17.88
CA LEU A 11 -13.41 4.21 17.14
C LEU A 11 -14.03 3.17 18.02
N SER A 12 -15.22 3.50 18.46
CA SER A 12 -16.16 2.55 18.98
C SER A 12 -16.27 1.32 18.06
N ARG A 13 -15.83 0.15 18.56
CA ARG A 13 -16.22 -1.19 18.07
C ARG A 13 -16.02 -1.50 16.60
N GLU A 14 -14.84 -1.37 16.04
CA GLU A 14 -14.60 -1.93 14.71
C GLU A 14 -14.04 -3.35 14.78
N HIS A 15 -14.93 -4.31 14.78
CA HIS A 15 -14.60 -5.74 14.64
C HIS A 15 -13.67 -5.97 13.42
N GLY A 16 -13.89 -5.24 12.32
CA GLY A 16 -13.09 -5.34 11.11
C GLY A 16 -11.61 -5.02 11.29
N LEU A 17 -11.27 -3.98 12.06
CA LEU A 17 -9.88 -3.60 12.33
C LEU A 17 -9.16 -4.63 13.20
N TYR A 18 -9.83 -5.14 14.22
CA TYR A 18 -9.29 -6.19 15.09
C TYR A 18 -9.03 -7.48 14.31
N GLU A 19 -10.00 -7.94 13.52
CA GLU A 19 -9.87 -9.14 12.69
C GLU A 19 -8.78 -8.98 11.63
N LEU A 20 -8.65 -7.80 11.02
CA LEU A 20 -7.58 -7.51 10.08
C LEU A 20 -6.21 -7.61 10.76
N LEU A 21 -6.04 -6.98 11.92
CA LEU A 21 -4.79 -7.01 12.67
C LEU A 21 -4.44 -8.43 13.11
N ARG A 22 -5.39 -9.17 13.65
CA ARG A 22 -5.21 -10.56 14.06
C ARG A 22 -4.79 -11.45 12.89
N SER A 23 -5.47 -11.31 11.74
CA SER A 23 -5.18 -12.07 10.54
C SER A 23 -3.77 -11.82 10.01
N ILE A 24 -3.33 -10.56 9.96
CA ILE A 24 -1.99 -10.23 9.46
C ILE A 24 -0.90 -10.72 10.40
N LEU A 25 -1.06 -10.57 11.72
CA LEU A 25 -0.08 -11.04 12.69
C LEU A 25 0.12 -12.55 12.57
N HIS A 26 -0.98 -13.31 12.47
CA HIS A 26 -0.91 -14.76 12.28
C HIS A 26 -0.23 -15.19 10.96
N LYS A 27 -0.46 -14.44 9.87
CA LYS A 27 0.22 -14.70 8.59
C LYS A 27 1.72 -14.37 8.67
N LEU A 28 2.09 -13.25 9.30
CA LEU A 28 3.48 -12.84 9.45
C LEU A 28 4.29 -13.80 10.34
N GLU A 29 3.65 -14.38 11.34
CA GLU A 29 4.27 -15.38 12.23
C GLU A 29 4.63 -16.67 11.47
N LYS A 30 3.80 -17.08 10.53
CA LYS A 30 3.98 -18.31 9.74
C LYS A 30 4.86 -18.14 8.50
N GLU A 31 5.15 -16.92 8.13
CA GLU A 31 5.91 -16.63 6.92
C GLU A 31 7.40 -16.50 7.24
N ASP A 32 8.24 -17.26 6.55
CA ASP A 32 9.69 -17.23 6.74
C ASP A 32 10.41 -16.30 5.77
N LEU A 33 9.85 -16.08 4.58
CA LEU A 33 10.46 -15.27 3.54
C LEU A 33 10.25 -13.77 3.79
N SER A 34 11.34 -13.02 3.87
CA SER A 34 11.31 -11.57 4.13
C SER A 34 10.52 -10.78 3.08
N ALA A 35 10.69 -11.10 1.79
CA ALA A 35 9.95 -10.46 0.71
C ALA A 35 8.43 -10.68 0.83
N ARG A 36 8.02 -11.86 1.29
CA ARG A 36 6.61 -12.18 1.52
C ARG A 36 6.05 -11.42 2.73
N LYS A 37 6.84 -11.28 3.79
CA LYS A 37 6.47 -10.44 4.95
C LYS A 37 6.26 -8.99 4.55
N GLN A 38 7.14 -8.46 3.67
CA GLN A 38 7.00 -7.11 3.14
C GLN A 38 5.71 -6.95 2.35
N GLU A 39 5.42 -7.85 1.42
CA GLU A 39 4.18 -7.84 0.64
C GLU A 39 2.94 -7.90 1.52
N LEU A 40 2.92 -8.80 2.50
CA LEU A 40 1.82 -8.91 3.47
C LEU A 40 1.61 -7.63 4.26
N THR A 41 2.70 -6.96 4.66
CA THR A 41 2.63 -5.68 5.38
C THR A 41 2.05 -4.59 4.48
N VAL A 42 2.46 -4.51 3.21
CA VAL A 42 1.91 -3.55 2.25
C VAL A 42 0.42 -3.79 2.01
N LYS A 43 0.00 -5.04 1.83
CA LYS A 43 -1.42 -5.42 1.71
C LYS A 43 -2.23 -5.02 2.95
N PHE A 44 -1.66 -5.19 4.12
CA PHE A 44 -2.29 -4.75 5.37
C PHE A 44 -2.48 -3.23 5.40
N LEU A 45 -1.46 -2.44 5.03
CA LEU A 45 -1.55 -0.99 4.96
C LEU A 45 -2.66 -0.54 3.98
N TRP A 46 -2.76 -1.20 2.83
CA TRP A 46 -3.80 -0.92 1.84
C TRP A 46 -5.21 -1.19 2.36
N HIS A 47 -5.40 -2.31 3.06
CA HIS A 47 -6.65 -2.61 3.74
C HIS A 47 -7.00 -1.59 4.81
N LEU A 48 -6.00 -1.21 5.61
CA LEU A 48 -6.18 -0.27 6.70
C LEU A 48 -6.62 1.11 6.19
N VAL A 49 -6.02 1.60 5.08
CA VAL A 49 -6.45 2.83 4.39
C VAL A 49 -7.92 2.76 4.01
N SER A 50 -8.35 1.64 3.41
CA SER A 50 -9.74 1.45 2.99
C SER A 50 -10.72 1.45 4.16
N LEU A 51 -10.38 0.76 5.25
CA LEU A 51 -11.21 0.69 6.46
C LEU A 51 -11.30 2.03 7.20
N SER A 52 -10.28 2.86 7.05
CA SER A 52 -10.21 4.15 7.74
C SER A 52 -10.91 5.30 6.98
N GLY A 53 -11.61 4.99 5.88
CA GLY A 53 -12.34 5.98 5.09
C GLY A 53 -11.48 6.73 4.07
N PHE A 54 -10.23 6.32 3.86
CA PHE A 54 -9.32 6.91 2.87
C PHE A 54 -9.18 6.05 1.62
N ALA A 55 -10.17 5.20 1.32
CA ALA A 55 -10.17 4.36 0.14
C ALA A 55 -10.01 5.21 -1.13
N PRO A 56 -9.00 4.94 -1.97
CA PRO A 56 -8.81 5.71 -3.20
C PRO A 56 -9.85 5.34 -4.25
N GLU A 57 -10.17 6.30 -5.13
CA GLU A 57 -11.01 6.06 -6.30
C GLU A 57 -10.20 5.36 -7.40
N LEU A 58 -10.54 4.14 -7.75
CA LEU A 58 -9.82 3.31 -8.71
C LEU A 58 -10.62 2.97 -9.97
N ASP A 59 -11.91 3.30 -10.02
CA ASP A 59 -12.77 2.97 -11.15
C ASP A 59 -12.93 4.15 -12.10
N HIS A 60 -13.01 5.35 -11.55
CA HIS A 60 -13.26 6.56 -12.32
C HIS A 60 -12.15 7.58 -12.10
N CYS A 61 -11.84 8.31 -13.16
CA CYS A 61 -10.92 9.45 -13.07
C CYS A 61 -11.44 10.47 -12.04
N ILE A 62 -10.62 10.78 -11.03
CA ILE A 62 -11.00 11.73 -9.96
C ILE A 62 -11.32 13.13 -10.49
N ASN A 63 -10.79 13.50 -11.66
CA ASN A 63 -10.99 14.81 -12.27
C ASN A 63 -12.20 14.88 -13.22
N CYS A 64 -12.29 14.00 -14.22
CA CYS A 64 -13.34 14.06 -15.26
C CYS A 64 -14.45 13.02 -15.08
N LYS A 65 -14.36 12.17 -14.07
CA LYS A 65 -15.32 11.12 -13.69
C LYS A 65 -15.57 10.03 -14.75
N LYS A 66 -14.77 9.98 -15.80
CA LYS A 66 -14.83 8.90 -16.80
C LYS A 66 -14.15 7.65 -16.24
N GLU A 67 -14.70 6.49 -16.59
CA GLU A 67 -14.05 5.22 -16.32
C GLU A 67 -12.63 5.20 -16.93
N SER A 68 -11.65 4.70 -16.19
CA SER A 68 -10.27 4.64 -16.64
C SER A 68 -9.64 3.31 -16.25
N LYS A 69 -9.01 2.67 -17.24
CA LYS A 69 -8.28 1.41 -17.08
C LYS A 69 -6.76 1.60 -17.01
N THR A 70 -6.29 2.79 -17.35
CA THR A 70 -4.87 3.19 -17.33
C THR A 70 -4.77 4.67 -17.07
N GLY A 71 -3.61 5.15 -16.63
CA GLY A 71 -3.38 6.56 -16.40
C GLY A 71 -2.33 6.80 -15.35
N SER A 72 -2.63 7.60 -14.34
CA SER A 72 -1.73 7.89 -13.24
C SER A 72 -2.47 7.90 -11.90
N PHE A 73 -1.83 7.45 -10.84
CA PHE A 73 -2.36 7.52 -9.50
C PHE A 73 -1.92 8.81 -8.81
N SER A 74 -2.88 9.67 -8.50
CA SER A 74 -2.64 10.90 -7.74
C SER A 74 -2.62 10.61 -6.26
N TYR A 75 -1.50 10.88 -5.61
CA TYR A 75 -1.36 10.71 -4.17
C TYR A 75 -2.14 11.75 -3.37
N GLU A 76 -2.24 12.96 -3.88
CA GLU A 76 -2.98 14.05 -3.22
C GLU A 76 -4.47 13.94 -3.47
N GLY A 77 -4.86 13.58 -4.70
CA GLY A 77 -6.26 13.42 -5.07
C GLY A 77 -6.86 12.10 -4.57
N GLY A 78 -6.05 11.16 -4.13
CA GLY A 78 -6.50 9.86 -3.63
C GLY A 78 -7.18 9.00 -4.67
N GLY A 79 -6.63 8.90 -5.90
CA GLY A 79 -7.23 8.06 -6.92
C GLY A 79 -6.62 8.19 -8.32
N ILE A 80 -7.29 7.56 -9.30
CA ILE A 80 -6.82 7.48 -10.68
C ILE A 80 -7.15 8.75 -11.46
N LEU A 81 -6.17 9.24 -12.21
CA LEU A 81 -6.31 10.19 -13.30
C LEU A 81 -6.22 9.45 -14.63
N CYS A 82 -7.17 9.65 -15.53
CA CYS A 82 -7.08 9.12 -16.90
C CYS A 82 -5.93 9.79 -17.67
N GLN A 83 -5.53 9.22 -18.80
CA GLN A 83 -4.42 9.74 -19.61
C GLN A 83 -4.56 11.23 -19.97
N ASN A 84 -5.78 11.70 -20.26
CA ASN A 84 -6.04 13.10 -20.60
C ASN A 84 -5.93 14.05 -19.38
N CYS A 85 -6.04 13.53 -18.16
CA CYS A 85 -5.97 14.30 -16.93
C CYS A 85 -4.64 14.12 -16.18
N ALA A 86 -3.81 13.16 -16.57
CA ALA A 86 -2.57 12.78 -15.89
C ALA A 86 -1.58 13.96 -15.74
N ASN A 87 -1.51 14.83 -16.75
CA ASN A 87 -0.62 16.00 -16.74
C ASN A 87 -0.97 17.05 -15.67
N ARG A 88 -2.08 16.89 -14.97
CA ARG A 88 -2.51 17.83 -13.91
C ARG A 88 -1.80 17.57 -12.57
N ASP A 89 -1.20 16.41 -12.41
CA ASP A 89 -0.45 16.04 -11.22
C ASP A 89 0.91 15.47 -11.63
N VAL A 90 1.95 16.30 -11.51
CA VAL A 90 3.32 15.95 -11.89
C VAL A 90 3.96 14.91 -10.97
N PHE A 91 3.38 14.67 -9.80
CA PHE A 91 3.84 13.69 -8.83
C PHE A 91 3.06 12.37 -8.89
N ALA A 92 2.06 12.28 -9.78
CA ALA A 92 1.27 11.07 -9.93
C ALA A 92 2.11 9.91 -10.48
N ALA A 93 1.93 8.73 -9.93
CA ALA A 93 2.59 7.51 -10.41
C ALA A 93 1.88 6.97 -11.64
N SER A 94 2.65 6.57 -12.66
CA SER A 94 2.09 5.89 -13.84
C SER A 94 1.44 4.56 -13.44
N VAL A 95 0.26 4.28 -13.97
CA VAL A 95 -0.52 3.08 -13.68
C VAL A 95 -1.00 2.45 -14.98
N ASN A 96 -0.52 1.24 -15.26
CA ASN A 96 -1.03 0.37 -16.31
C ASN A 96 -2.18 -0.51 -15.78
N GLN A 97 -2.76 -1.32 -16.67
CA GLN A 97 -3.88 -2.20 -16.32
C GLN A 97 -3.52 -3.21 -15.22
N ASP A 98 -2.30 -3.75 -15.24
CA ASP A 98 -1.88 -4.78 -14.27
C ASP A 98 -1.71 -4.18 -12.88
N ILE A 99 -1.10 -3.02 -12.78
CA ILE A 99 -0.99 -2.27 -11.51
C ILE A 99 -2.38 -1.93 -10.98
N LEU A 100 -3.28 -1.45 -11.85
CA LEU A 100 -4.65 -1.10 -11.46
C LEU A 100 -5.41 -2.33 -10.95
N ASN A 101 -5.27 -3.47 -11.60
CA ASN A 101 -5.86 -4.73 -11.16
C ASN A 101 -5.33 -5.14 -9.78
N GLN A 102 -4.02 -5.04 -9.55
CA GLN A 102 -3.41 -5.34 -8.25
C GLN A 102 -3.90 -4.39 -7.14
N LEU A 103 -4.12 -3.12 -7.44
CA LEU A 103 -4.69 -2.16 -6.48
C LEU A 103 -6.15 -2.48 -6.13
N LYS A 104 -6.93 -3.01 -7.11
CA LYS A 104 -8.33 -3.41 -6.92
C LYS A 104 -8.45 -4.78 -6.27
N GLU A 105 -7.66 -5.75 -6.74
CA GLU A 105 -7.73 -7.15 -6.34
C GLU A 105 -6.74 -7.47 -5.22
N ARG A 106 -7.24 -7.51 -4.00
CA ARG A 106 -6.43 -7.65 -2.77
C ARG A 106 -5.72 -8.99 -2.60
N HIS A 107 -5.99 -9.98 -3.46
CA HIS A 107 -5.48 -11.36 -3.33
C HIS A 107 -4.28 -11.68 -4.22
N GLN A 108 -3.99 -10.85 -5.22
CA GLN A 108 -2.86 -11.07 -6.13
C GLN A 108 -1.51 -10.73 -5.48
N THR A 109 -0.43 -11.31 -6.01
CA THR A 109 0.95 -10.89 -5.68
C THR A 109 1.17 -9.47 -6.18
N LEU A 110 1.74 -8.62 -5.32
CA LEU A 110 1.98 -7.21 -5.65
C LEU A 110 3.34 -7.03 -6.32
N ALA A 111 3.35 -6.47 -7.52
CA ALA A 111 4.57 -5.97 -8.14
C ALA A 111 5.22 -4.87 -7.28
N LEU A 112 6.52 -4.66 -7.44
CA LEU A 112 7.26 -3.66 -6.67
C LEU A 112 6.70 -2.24 -6.87
N GLU A 113 6.31 -1.91 -8.10
CA GLU A 113 5.69 -0.63 -8.45
C GLU A 113 4.38 -0.41 -7.68
N THR A 114 3.54 -1.44 -7.61
CA THR A 114 2.28 -1.39 -6.85
C THR A 114 2.54 -1.22 -5.35
N GLN A 115 3.54 -1.93 -4.81
CA GLN A 115 3.94 -1.76 -3.42
C GLN A 115 4.42 -0.34 -3.13
N ASN A 116 5.19 0.26 -4.04
CA ASN A 116 5.66 1.64 -3.92
C ASN A 116 4.50 2.66 -3.96
N ILE A 117 3.51 2.45 -4.82
CA ILE A 117 2.31 3.30 -4.86
C ILE A 117 1.58 3.26 -3.51
N ILE A 118 1.34 2.07 -2.99
CA ILE A 118 0.61 1.88 -1.72
C ILE A 118 1.37 2.55 -0.56
N THR A 119 2.67 2.34 -0.46
CA THR A 119 3.47 2.89 0.65
C THR A 119 3.62 4.40 0.56
N THR A 120 3.77 4.95 -0.65
CA THR A 120 3.81 6.41 -0.86
C THR A 120 2.48 7.05 -0.50
N PHE A 121 1.36 6.46 -0.93
CA PHE A 121 0.03 6.95 -0.59
C PHE A 121 -0.24 6.88 0.92
N TRP A 122 0.14 5.78 1.56
CA TRP A 122 0.07 5.65 3.01
C TRP A 122 0.82 6.78 3.73
N ASN A 123 2.07 7.05 3.33
CA ASN A 123 2.89 8.08 3.96
C ASN A 123 2.26 9.49 3.79
N ARG A 124 1.55 9.73 2.71
CA ARG A 124 0.79 10.98 2.50
C ARG A 124 -0.40 11.10 3.47
N ILE A 125 -1.16 10.04 3.66
CA ILE A 125 -2.34 10.04 4.56
C ILE A 125 -1.94 10.31 6.01
N ILE A 126 -0.83 9.75 6.46
CA ILE A 126 -0.40 9.89 7.86
C ILE A 126 0.51 11.09 8.10
N GLU A 127 0.78 11.90 7.06
CA GLU A 127 1.61 13.11 7.07
C GLU A 127 3.07 12.90 7.59
N ALA A 128 3.44 11.67 7.90
CA ALA A 128 4.78 11.30 8.33
C ALA A 128 5.06 9.82 8.05
N PRO A 129 6.29 9.45 7.64
CA PRO A 129 6.65 8.06 7.46
C PRO A 129 6.56 7.29 8.78
N LEU A 130 6.16 6.02 8.71
CA LEU A 130 6.21 5.11 9.85
C LEU A 130 7.68 4.84 10.20
N GLY A 131 8.11 5.13 11.43
CA GLY A 131 9.46 4.83 11.88
C GLY A 131 9.77 3.33 11.78
N SER A 132 8.82 2.49 12.15
CA SER A 132 8.92 1.03 11.98
C SER A 132 9.02 0.59 10.52
N TRP A 133 8.47 1.34 9.57
CA TRP A 133 8.59 1.05 8.14
C TRP A 133 9.99 1.36 7.60
N ASN A 134 10.58 2.47 8.02
CA ASN A 134 11.97 2.81 7.65
C ASN A 134 12.94 1.76 8.16
N PHE A 135 12.82 1.36 9.43
CA PHE A 135 13.60 0.26 10.01
C PHE A 135 13.39 -1.05 9.24
N PHE A 136 12.16 -1.39 8.91
CA PHE A 136 11.83 -2.57 8.12
C PHE A 136 12.51 -2.55 6.74
N GLN A 137 12.46 -1.42 6.04
CA GLN A 137 13.13 -1.28 4.74
C GLN A 137 14.66 -1.37 4.85
N GLU A 138 15.26 -0.81 5.88
CA GLU A 138 16.70 -0.92 6.13
C GLU A 138 17.14 -2.36 6.34
N VAL A 139 16.42 -3.10 7.18
CA VAL A 139 16.71 -4.51 7.47
C VAL A 139 16.59 -5.39 6.21
N TYR A 140 15.60 -5.15 5.37
CA TYR A 140 15.35 -6.00 4.20
C TYR A 140 16.01 -5.51 2.90
N LYS A 141 16.51 -4.28 2.86
CA LYS A 141 17.34 -3.78 1.75
C LYS A 141 18.83 -4.08 1.95
N SER A 142 19.28 -4.46 3.15
CA SER A 142 20.66 -4.80 3.41
C SER A 142 21.01 -6.13 2.75
N PRO A 143 21.94 -6.18 1.76
CA PRO A 143 22.31 -7.39 1.04
C PRO A 143 23.30 -8.27 1.84
N HIS A 144 23.12 -8.42 3.14
CA HIS A 144 24.06 -9.09 4.03
C HIS A 144 23.73 -10.53 4.42
N LEU A 145 23.03 -11.28 3.55
CA LEU A 145 22.90 -12.73 3.73
C LEU A 145 23.21 -13.55 2.47
N GLU A 146 23.94 -12.98 1.51
CA GLU A 146 24.59 -13.78 0.47
C GLU A 146 26.08 -13.89 0.77
N ASN A 147 26.54 -15.14 0.94
CA ASN A 147 27.90 -15.63 1.10
C ASN A 147 28.46 -15.80 2.53
N LYS A 148 28.01 -16.85 3.20
CA LYS A 148 28.90 -17.70 4.00
C LYS A 148 28.54 -19.18 3.77
N SER A 149 28.81 -19.68 2.57
CA SER A 149 28.98 -21.11 2.31
C SER A 149 29.79 -21.32 1.05
N ALA A 150 31.08 -20.97 1.10
CA ALA A 150 32.10 -21.50 0.22
C ALA A 150 33.46 -21.28 0.91
N GLY A 151 33.92 -22.32 1.56
CA GLY A 151 35.25 -22.38 2.21
C GLY A 151 35.35 -23.69 2.95
#